data_a7c9e40f2924146f071d3230298d0607
#
_entry.id   a7c9e40f2924146f071d3230298d0607
#
_cell.length_a   1.000
_cell.length_b   1.000
_cell.length_c   1.000
_cell.angle_alpha   90.00
_cell.angle_beta   90.00
_cell.angle_gamma   90.00
#
_symmetry.space_group_name_H-M   'P 1'
#
loop_
_entity.id
_entity.type
_entity.pdbx_description
1 polymer ?
#
loop_
_entity_poly.entity_id
_entity_poly.type
_entity_poly.pdbx_seq_one_letter_code
_entity_poly.pdbx_strand_id
1 'polypeptide(L)'
;MNHYKTKTPEEKIAIVQKSSATRLRNKQIKAEELRLQLIRKDVVEIRIAELKEERDELEREIILGNLSAKLTNKTMLTESEVVDGCQPWDKAVGVYFLIKNKSVVYVGQSTSVYSRISTHQHIKDFDSIAWVPCEPNILDRLESLYIHTFRPSLNGNMNNGYKSAPMSLDRIFYEGEK
;
A
#
# COMPACT_ATOMS: atom_id res chain seq x y z
N MET A 1 -48.84 67.96 5.03
CA MET A 1 -49.40 67.07 6.07
C MET A 1 -49.07 65.65 5.75
N ASN A 2 -48.08 65.04 6.38
CA ASN A 2 -47.72 63.64 6.16
C ASN A 2 -48.67 62.75 6.99
N HIS A 3 -49.62 62.07 6.33
CA HIS A 3 -50.43 61.04 6.95
C HIS A 3 -49.63 59.78 7.21
N TYR A 4 -49.05 59.66 8.41
CA TYR A 4 -48.56 58.36 8.86
C TYR A 4 -49.78 57.44 9.09
N LYS A 5 -50.06 56.55 8.11
CA LYS A 5 -51.02 55.46 8.32
C LYS A 5 -50.44 54.54 9.41
N THR A 6 -51.01 54.60 10.59
CA THR A 6 -50.68 53.68 11.72
C THR A 6 -51.23 52.30 11.31
N LYS A 7 -50.32 51.32 11.17
CA LYS A 7 -50.65 49.93 10.84
C LYS A 7 -51.58 49.34 11.91
N THR A 8 -52.59 48.62 11.46
CA THR A 8 -53.53 47.94 12.35
C THR A 8 -52.79 46.85 13.19
N PRO A 9 -53.36 46.45 14.33
CA PRO A 9 -52.79 45.39 15.16
C PRO A 9 -52.56 44.09 14.37
N GLU A 10 -53.41 43.72 13.47
CA GLU A 10 -53.31 42.54 12.60
C GLU A 10 -52.16 42.63 11.59
N GLU A 11 -51.97 43.82 10.98
CA GLU A 11 -50.81 44.07 10.11
C GLU A 11 -49.48 43.97 10.83
N LYS A 12 -49.43 44.42 12.08
CA LYS A 12 -48.23 44.30 12.94
C LYS A 12 -47.91 42.83 13.25
N ILE A 13 -48.93 42.02 13.58
CA ILE A 13 -48.78 40.59 13.86
C ILE A 13 -48.30 39.87 12.60
N ALA A 14 -48.87 40.14 11.44
CA ALA A 14 -48.45 39.53 10.17
C ALA A 14 -46.97 39.84 9.81
N ILE A 15 -46.52 41.08 10.06
CA ILE A 15 -45.12 41.47 9.85
C ILE A 15 -44.18 40.76 10.79
N VAL A 16 -44.53 40.59 12.07
CA VAL A 16 -43.72 39.85 13.04
C VAL A 16 -43.64 38.36 12.67
N GLN A 17 -44.74 37.75 12.30
CA GLN A 17 -44.77 36.35 11.85
C GLN A 17 -43.94 36.13 10.57
N LYS A 18 -44.07 37.03 9.58
CA LYS A 18 -43.24 36.97 8.36
C LYS A 18 -41.73 37.15 8.64
N SER A 19 -41.39 38.05 9.55
CA SER A 19 -40.01 38.29 9.99
C SER A 19 -39.44 37.10 10.74
N SER A 20 -40.20 36.46 11.63
CA SER A 20 -39.78 35.28 12.37
C SER A 20 -39.58 34.06 11.46
N ALA A 21 -40.51 33.85 10.51
CA ALA A 21 -40.40 32.80 9.51
C ALA A 21 -39.17 32.98 8.62
N THR A 22 -38.86 34.20 8.20
CA THR A 22 -37.66 34.52 7.41
C THR A 22 -36.40 34.26 8.21
N ARG A 23 -36.35 34.65 9.48
CA ARG A 23 -35.21 34.38 10.39
C ARG A 23 -34.97 32.86 10.56
N LEU A 24 -36.04 32.09 10.76
CA LEU A 24 -35.97 30.65 10.90
C LEU A 24 -35.40 29.98 9.63
N ARG A 25 -35.95 30.40 8.45
CA ARG A 25 -35.48 29.92 7.15
C ARG A 25 -33.98 30.21 6.93
N ASN A 26 -33.55 31.44 7.21
CA ASN A 26 -32.13 31.82 7.06
C ASN A 26 -31.22 31.02 8.02
N LYS A 27 -31.68 30.71 9.23
CA LYS A 27 -30.97 29.87 10.17
C LYS A 27 -30.83 28.44 9.66
N GLN A 28 -31.89 27.90 9.04
CA GLN A 28 -31.87 26.57 8.43
C GLN A 28 -30.90 26.49 7.25
N ILE A 29 -30.96 27.49 6.34
CA ILE A 29 -30.04 27.56 5.19
C ILE A 29 -28.58 27.60 5.66
N LYS A 30 -28.26 28.46 6.64
CA LYS A 30 -26.90 28.56 7.18
C LYS A 30 -26.41 27.28 7.86
N ALA A 31 -27.30 26.56 8.53
CA ALA A 31 -26.99 25.26 9.12
C ALA A 31 -26.71 24.19 8.07
N GLU A 32 -27.48 24.16 6.99
CA GLU A 32 -27.26 23.23 5.88
C GLU A 32 -25.99 23.53 5.08
N GLU A 33 -25.69 24.82 4.85
CA GLU A 33 -24.42 25.23 4.24
C GLU A 33 -23.21 24.76 5.05
N LEU A 34 -23.26 24.94 6.37
CA LEU A 34 -22.21 24.49 7.28
C LEU A 34 -22.05 22.97 7.25
N ARG A 35 -23.16 22.24 7.24
CA ARG A 35 -23.15 20.76 7.12
C ARG A 35 -22.49 20.31 5.82
N LEU A 36 -22.84 20.92 4.69
CA LEU A 36 -22.26 20.63 3.39
C LEU A 36 -20.76 20.96 3.33
N GLN A 37 -20.33 22.02 3.98
CA GLN A 37 -18.91 22.38 4.09
C GLN A 37 -18.13 21.32 4.86
N LEU A 38 -18.68 20.83 6.00
CA LEU A 38 -18.05 19.76 6.78
C LEU A 38 -17.92 18.47 5.98
N ILE A 39 -18.99 18.04 5.31
CA ILE A 39 -18.96 16.84 4.46
C ILE A 39 -17.90 16.96 3.34
N ARG A 40 -17.82 18.12 2.69
CA ARG A 40 -16.80 18.36 1.65
C ARG A 40 -15.39 18.30 2.21
N LYS A 41 -15.17 18.83 3.39
CA LYS A 41 -13.87 18.79 4.06
C LYS A 41 -13.45 17.36 4.36
N ASP A 42 -14.33 16.55 4.95
CA ASP A 42 -14.08 15.15 5.26
C ASP A 42 -13.75 14.33 4.00
N VAL A 43 -14.51 14.52 2.92
CA VAL A 43 -14.25 13.85 1.63
C VAL A 43 -12.88 14.23 1.05
N VAL A 44 -12.51 15.51 1.14
CA VAL A 44 -11.18 15.97 0.67
C VAL A 44 -10.07 15.39 1.52
N GLU A 45 -10.21 15.35 2.85
CA GLU A 45 -9.21 14.77 3.76
C GLU A 45 -8.98 13.29 3.49
N ILE A 46 -10.06 12.52 3.28
CA ILE A 46 -9.99 11.10 2.89
C ILE A 46 -9.22 10.96 1.58
N ARG A 47 -9.57 11.75 0.55
CA ARG A 47 -8.89 11.65 -0.74
C ARG A 47 -7.41 12.03 -0.69
N ILE A 48 -7.05 13.00 0.15
CA ILE A 48 -5.64 13.36 0.38
C ILE A 48 -4.89 12.21 1.05
N ALA A 49 -5.52 11.51 2.00
CA ALA A 49 -4.90 10.37 2.66
C ALA A 49 -4.65 9.21 1.66
N GLU A 50 -5.65 8.87 0.84
CA GLU A 50 -5.52 7.86 -0.23
C GLU A 50 -4.38 8.19 -1.21
N LEU A 51 -4.33 9.44 -1.69
CA LEU A 51 -3.29 9.88 -2.64
C LEU A 51 -1.88 9.87 -2.02
N LYS A 52 -1.76 10.12 -0.72
CA LYS A 52 -0.47 10.00 -0.03
C LYS A 52 -0.01 8.57 0.04
N GLU A 53 -0.91 7.65 0.38
CA GLU A 53 -0.60 6.22 0.43
C GLU A 53 -0.18 5.69 -0.95
N GLU A 54 -0.93 6.04 -2.00
CA GLU A 54 -0.61 5.70 -3.39
C GLU A 54 0.77 6.25 -3.83
N ARG A 55 1.07 7.49 -3.49
CA ARG A 55 2.39 8.10 -3.75
C ARG A 55 3.51 7.34 -3.04
N ASP A 56 3.34 7.06 -1.76
CA ASP A 56 4.37 6.41 -0.95
C ASP A 56 4.63 4.97 -1.45
N GLU A 57 3.61 4.31 -1.99
CA GLU A 57 3.73 3.00 -2.63
C GLU A 57 4.51 3.08 -3.95
N LEU A 58 4.20 4.05 -4.82
CA LEU A 58 4.93 4.29 -6.07
C LEU A 58 6.39 4.67 -5.83
N GLU A 59 6.68 5.54 -4.87
CA GLU A 59 8.06 5.88 -4.48
C GLU A 59 8.84 4.64 -4.04
N ARG A 60 8.19 3.77 -3.25
CA ARG A 60 8.77 2.50 -2.81
C ARG A 60 9.10 1.58 -3.99
N GLU A 61 8.18 1.41 -4.94
CA GLU A 61 8.41 0.59 -6.15
C GLU A 61 9.60 1.08 -6.96
N ILE A 62 9.72 2.40 -7.15
CA ILE A 62 10.85 3.01 -7.86
C ILE A 62 12.17 2.72 -7.14
N ILE A 63 12.22 2.87 -5.82
CA ILE A 63 13.40 2.60 -5.01
C ILE A 63 13.82 1.14 -5.15
N LEU A 64 12.88 0.21 -5.01
CA LEU A 64 13.14 -1.22 -5.10
C LEU A 64 13.59 -1.65 -6.50
N GLY A 65 13.00 -1.07 -7.55
CA GLY A 65 13.41 -1.30 -8.94
C GLY A 65 14.85 -0.86 -9.20
N ASN A 66 15.22 0.32 -8.73
CA ASN A 66 16.59 0.84 -8.86
C ASN A 66 17.61 -0.03 -8.10
N LEU A 67 17.27 -0.52 -6.91
CA LEU A 67 18.12 -1.43 -6.14
C LEU A 67 18.34 -2.75 -6.87
N SER A 68 17.30 -3.34 -7.44
CA SER A 68 17.41 -4.56 -8.23
C SER A 68 18.36 -4.38 -9.42
N ALA A 69 18.22 -3.28 -10.16
CA ALA A 69 19.09 -2.98 -11.29
C ALA A 69 20.56 -2.86 -10.88
N LYS A 70 20.86 -2.26 -9.73
CA LYS A 70 22.24 -2.19 -9.17
C LYS A 70 22.80 -3.56 -8.81
N LEU A 71 21.96 -4.47 -8.28
CA LEU A 71 22.42 -5.77 -7.79
C LEU A 71 22.62 -6.81 -8.89
N THR A 72 21.78 -6.79 -9.90
CA THR A 72 21.71 -7.87 -10.89
C THR A 72 21.92 -7.41 -12.33
N ASN A 73 22.06 -6.11 -12.58
CA ASN A 73 21.98 -5.48 -13.91
C ASN A 73 20.67 -5.81 -14.67
N LYS A 74 19.62 -6.16 -13.94
CA LYS A 74 18.28 -6.47 -14.47
C LYS A 74 17.23 -5.69 -13.70
N THR A 75 16.12 -5.39 -14.37
CA THR A 75 14.92 -4.90 -13.67
C THR A 75 14.44 -5.94 -12.67
N MET A 76 13.90 -5.47 -11.56
CA MET A 76 13.27 -6.35 -10.59
C MET A 76 12.05 -7.02 -11.22
N LEU A 77 11.94 -8.34 -11.05
CA LEU A 77 10.76 -9.07 -11.48
C LEU A 77 9.58 -8.74 -10.57
N THR A 78 8.43 -8.52 -11.15
CA THR A 78 7.17 -8.46 -10.44
C THR A 78 6.77 -9.84 -9.93
N GLU A 79 5.87 -9.92 -8.99
CA GLU A 79 5.35 -11.21 -8.49
C GLU A 79 4.73 -12.04 -9.63
N SER A 80 4.00 -11.40 -10.56
CA SER A 80 3.42 -12.06 -11.72
C SER A 80 4.48 -12.68 -12.63
N GLU A 81 5.54 -11.95 -12.97
CA GLU A 81 6.64 -12.47 -13.80
C GLU A 81 7.36 -13.64 -13.14
N VAL A 82 7.54 -13.62 -11.82
CA VAL A 82 8.12 -14.74 -11.07
C VAL A 82 7.20 -15.96 -11.12
N VAL A 83 5.90 -15.77 -10.97
CA VAL A 83 4.91 -16.85 -11.02
C VAL A 83 4.78 -17.43 -12.43
N ASP A 84 4.75 -16.58 -13.46
CA ASP A 84 4.65 -17.00 -14.86
C ASP A 84 5.93 -17.69 -15.34
N GLY A 85 7.08 -17.29 -14.81
CA GLY A 85 8.39 -17.87 -15.11
C GLY A 85 8.76 -19.09 -14.28
N CYS A 86 7.84 -19.63 -13.44
CA CYS A 86 8.17 -20.76 -12.59
C CYS A 86 8.56 -22.00 -13.41
N GLN A 87 9.62 -22.67 -12.98
CA GLN A 87 10.19 -23.86 -13.62
C GLN A 87 10.16 -25.03 -12.63
N PRO A 88 10.21 -26.28 -13.12
CA PRO A 88 10.54 -27.40 -12.28
C PRO A 88 11.85 -27.09 -11.53
N TRP A 89 11.85 -27.30 -10.22
CA TRP A 89 13.00 -26.96 -9.39
C TRP A 89 14.24 -27.79 -9.76
N ASP A 90 15.39 -27.12 -9.77
CA ASP A 90 16.68 -27.75 -10.09
C ASP A 90 17.73 -27.31 -9.07
N LYS A 91 18.87 -28.02 -9.06
CA LYS A 91 19.99 -27.69 -8.17
C LYS A 91 20.70 -26.43 -8.68
N ALA A 92 20.57 -25.36 -7.94
CA ALA A 92 21.14 -24.06 -8.29
C ALA A 92 21.50 -23.20 -7.09
N VAL A 93 22.38 -22.24 -7.30
CA VAL A 93 22.65 -21.15 -6.36
C VAL A 93 21.71 -20.01 -6.72
N GLY A 94 20.97 -19.48 -5.74
CA GLY A 94 20.09 -18.38 -6.01
C GLY A 94 19.04 -18.12 -4.93
N VAL A 95 18.16 -17.17 -5.24
CA VAL A 95 16.96 -16.89 -4.46
C VAL A 95 15.80 -17.64 -5.07
N TYR A 96 15.07 -18.39 -4.25
CA TYR A 96 13.92 -19.20 -4.66
C TYR A 96 12.63 -18.72 -4.02
N PHE A 97 11.55 -19.02 -4.71
CA PHE A 97 10.19 -18.62 -4.35
C PHE A 97 9.33 -19.87 -4.24
N LEU A 98 8.63 -20.02 -3.11
CA LEU A 98 7.57 -21.01 -2.98
C LEU A 98 6.26 -20.31 -3.29
N ILE A 99 5.49 -20.92 -4.19
CA ILE A 99 4.27 -20.34 -4.74
C ILE A 99 3.11 -21.24 -4.35
N LYS A 100 2.00 -20.61 -3.94
CA LYS A 100 0.73 -21.29 -3.68
C LYS A 100 -0.41 -20.46 -4.22
N ASN A 101 -1.32 -21.08 -4.95
CA ASN A 101 -2.49 -20.42 -5.54
C ASN A 101 -2.11 -19.15 -6.34
N LYS A 102 -1.04 -19.23 -7.15
CA LYS A 102 -0.49 -18.11 -7.95
C LYS A 102 0.03 -16.92 -7.14
N SER A 103 0.33 -17.09 -5.87
CA SER A 103 0.93 -16.08 -5.01
C SER A 103 2.23 -16.59 -4.40
N VAL A 104 3.23 -15.72 -4.29
CA VAL A 104 4.49 -16.04 -3.60
C VAL A 104 4.22 -16.07 -2.10
N VAL A 105 4.37 -17.25 -1.48
CA VAL A 105 4.15 -17.46 -0.05
C VAL A 105 5.42 -17.49 0.76
N TYR A 106 6.57 -17.73 0.11
CA TYR A 106 7.87 -17.73 0.78
C TYR A 106 8.98 -17.34 -0.20
N VAL A 107 9.93 -16.58 0.27
CA VAL A 107 11.19 -16.26 -0.40
C VAL A 107 12.32 -16.79 0.46
N GLY A 108 13.31 -17.42 -0.16
CA GLY A 108 14.50 -17.94 0.52
C GLY A 108 15.70 -17.95 -0.41
N GLN A 109 16.88 -18.09 0.17
CA GLN A 109 18.13 -18.22 -0.58
C GLN A 109 18.83 -19.54 -0.30
N SER A 110 19.64 -20.00 -1.22
CA SER A 110 20.48 -21.15 -1.00
C SER A 110 21.63 -21.23 -2.01
N THR A 111 22.75 -21.78 -1.58
CA THR A 111 23.81 -22.28 -2.47
C THR A 111 23.50 -23.67 -3.03
N SER A 112 22.40 -24.29 -2.58
CA SER A 112 21.85 -25.52 -3.10
C SER A 112 20.32 -25.47 -2.98
N VAL A 113 19.68 -24.81 -3.92
CA VAL A 113 18.23 -24.57 -3.94
C VAL A 113 17.44 -25.88 -3.85
N TYR A 114 17.85 -26.90 -4.57
CA TYR A 114 17.25 -28.23 -4.54
C TYR A 114 17.14 -28.80 -3.10
N SER A 115 18.27 -28.89 -2.40
CA SER A 115 18.31 -29.42 -1.04
C SER A 115 17.44 -28.63 -0.09
N ARG A 116 17.43 -27.30 -0.24
CA ARG A 116 16.65 -26.42 0.64
C ARG A 116 15.13 -26.54 0.41
N ILE A 117 14.71 -26.63 -0.83
CA ILE A 117 13.29 -26.81 -1.17
C ILE A 117 12.80 -28.19 -0.71
N SER A 118 13.61 -29.24 -0.86
CA SER A 118 13.27 -30.57 -0.36
C SER A 118 13.00 -30.56 1.15
N THR A 119 13.75 -29.77 1.93
CA THR A 119 13.46 -29.58 3.36
C THR A 119 12.13 -28.86 3.59
N HIS A 120 11.78 -27.92 2.73
CA HIS A 120 10.54 -27.16 2.87
C HIS A 120 9.28 -27.95 2.49
N GLN A 121 9.38 -28.97 1.66
CA GLN A 121 8.25 -29.84 1.28
C GLN A 121 7.51 -30.45 2.47
N HIS A 122 8.24 -30.68 3.58
CA HIS A 122 7.66 -31.27 4.78
C HIS A 122 7.12 -30.25 5.79
N ILE A 123 7.40 -28.95 5.59
CA ILE A 123 7.15 -27.92 6.60
C ILE A 123 6.22 -26.81 6.06
N LYS A 124 6.29 -26.55 4.77
CA LYS A 124 5.60 -25.44 4.11
C LYS A 124 4.65 -25.95 3.04
N ASP A 125 3.51 -25.32 2.95
CA ASP A 125 2.47 -25.65 1.99
C ASP A 125 2.63 -24.78 0.73
N PHE A 126 3.06 -25.39 -0.39
CA PHE A 126 3.23 -24.76 -1.70
C PHE A 126 2.98 -25.76 -2.82
N ASP A 127 2.64 -25.26 -4.00
CA ASP A 127 2.33 -26.08 -5.19
C ASP A 127 3.33 -25.88 -6.34
N SER A 128 4.04 -24.77 -6.37
CA SER A 128 4.97 -24.42 -7.44
C SER A 128 6.19 -23.70 -6.89
N ILE A 129 7.25 -23.66 -7.67
CA ILE A 129 8.49 -22.97 -7.33
C ILE A 129 8.98 -22.14 -8.52
N ALA A 130 9.68 -21.08 -8.21
CA ALA A 130 10.54 -20.35 -9.14
C ALA A 130 11.86 -20.03 -8.44
N TRP A 131 12.88 -19.68 -9.19
CA TRP A 131 14.14 -19.23 -8.61
C TRP A 131 14.88 -18.30 -9.57
N VAL A 132 15.67 -17.39 -9.00
CA VAL A 132 16.55 -16.48 -9.70
C VAL A 132 17.97 -16.86 -9.39
N PRO A 133 18.77 -17.27 -10.38
CA PRO A 133 20.18 -17.58 -10.17
C PRO A 133 20.93 -16.29 -9.87
N CYS A 134 21.83 -16.36 -8.90
CA CYS A 134 22.72 -15.23 -8.59
C CYS A 134 24.00 -15.71 -7.90
N GLU A 135 25.00 -14.83 -7.86
CA GLU A 135 26.25 -15.09 -7.19
C GLU A 135 26.06 -15.19 -5.67
N PRO A 136 26.86 -16.05 -4.97
CA PRO A 136 26.72 -16.25 -3.53
C PRO A 136 26.83 -14.97 -2.70
N ASN A 137 27.65 -14.02 -3.13
CA ASN A 137 27.91 -12.76 -2.41
C ASN A 137 26.75 -11.78 -2.40
N ILE A 138 25.75 -11.96 -3.27
CA ILE A 138 24.55 -11.09 -3.32
C ILE A 138 23.27 -11.77 -2.82
N LEU A 139 23.35 -13.03 -2.36
CA LEU A 139 22.20 -13.80 -1.92
C LEU A 139 21.38 -13.07 -0.84
N ASP A 140 22.02 -12.62 0.25
CA ASP A 140 21.33 -11.92 1.36
C ASP A 140 20.62 -10.64 0.90
N ARG A 141 21.27 -9.93 -0.01
CA ARG A 141 20.75 -8.65 -0.54
C ARG A 141 19.54 -8.89 -1.44
N LEU A 142 19.66 -9.86 -2.34
CA LEU A 142 18.59 -10.18 -3.29
C LEU A 142 17.38 -10.82 -2.59
N GLU A 143 17.59 -11.75 -1.65
CA GLU A 143 16.53 -12.30 -0.82
C GLU A 143 15.80 -11.20 -0.05
N SER A 144 16.55 -10.32 0.63
CA SER A 144 15.98 -9.22 1.39
C SER A 144 15.14 -8.30 0.51
N LEU A 145 15.63 -7.97 -0.69
CA LEU A 145 14.91 -7.15 -1.64
C LEU A 145 13.54 -7.75 -1.98
N TYR A 146 13.48 -9.04 -2.32
CA TYR A 146 12.23 -9.73 -2.64
C TYR A 146 11.30 -9.89 -1.43
N ILE A 147 11.84 -10.15 -0.23
CA ILE A 147 11.02 -10.20 0.99
C ILE A 147 10.38 -8.84 1.26
N HIS A 148 11.13 -7.75 1.14
CA HIS A 148 10.59 -6.40 1.33
C HIS A 148 9.54 -6.03 0.27
N THR A 149 9.66 -6.55 -0.94
CA THR A 149 8.73 -6.28 -2.03
C THR A 149 7.45 -7.10 -1.93
N PHE A 150 7.57 -8.43 -1.86
CA PHE A 150 6.42 -9.33 -1.91
C PHE A 150 5.75 -9.53 -0.56
N ARG A 151 6.47 -9.33 0.55
CA ARG A 151 5.97 -9.53 1.93
C ARG A 151 5.32 -10.91 2.13
N PRO A 152 5.99 -12.00 1.77
CA PRO A 152 5.39 -13.31 1.72
C PRO A 152 4.98 -13.81 3.10
N SER A 153 3.83 -14.48 3.20
CA SER A 153 3.18 -14.85 4.46
C SER A 153 3.97 -15.85 5.31
N LEU A 154 4.83 -16.66 4.70
CA LEU A 154 5.62 -17.69 5.39
C LEU A 154 7.05 -17.24 5.74
N ASN A 155 7.43 -16.00 5.44
CA ASN A 155 8.68 -15.42 5.86
C ASN A 155 8.51 -14.68 7.18
N GLY A 156 8.54 -15.29 8.29
CA GLY A 156 8.50 -14.61 9.58
C GLY A 156 7.66 -15.33 10.62
N ASN A 157 7.94 -15.06 11.88
CA ASN A 157 7.35 -15.76 13.01
C ASN A 157 5.92 -15.31 13.32
N MET A 158 5.41 -14.24 12.70
CA MET A 158 4.14 -13.62 13.08
C MET A 158 3.40 -13.03 11.87
N ASN A 159 3.43 -13.65 10.71
CA ASN A 159 2.77 -13.18 9.48
C ASN A 159 3.27 -11.82 8.96
N ASN A 160 4.43 -11.37 9.39
CA ASN A 160 5.09 -10.14 8.94
C ASN A 160 6.32 -10.49 8.10
N GLY A 161 6.10 -11.05 6.91
CA GLY A 161 7.14 -11.60 6.04
C GLY A 161 8.36 -10.69 5.86
N TYR A 162 8.18 -9.42 5.67
CA TYR A 162 9.28 -8.46 5.45
C TYR A 162 10.19 -8.25 6.67
N LYS A 163 9.75 -8.56 7.90
CA LYS A 163 10.56 -8.45 9.12
C LYS A 163 11.62 -9.53 9.27
N SER A 164 11.51 -10.60 8.50
CA SER A 164 12.47 -11.69 8.49
C SER A 164 13.52 -11.59 7.38
N ALA A 165 13.55 -10.49 6.66
CA ALA A 165 14.60 -10.22 5.68
C ALA A 165 15.98 -10.15 6.38
N PRO A 166 17.03 -10.77 5.82
CA PRO A 166 18.39 -10.72 6.37
C PRO A 166 18.94 -9.30 6.50
N MET A 167 18.53 -8.41 5.61
CA MET A 167 18.99 -7.02 5.58
C MET A 167 17.82 -6.04 5.54
N SER A 168 17.97 -4.87 6.18
CA SER A 168 17.06 -3.74 5.99
C SER A 168 17.27 -3.09 4.62
N LEU A 169 16.25 -2.37 4.14
CA LEU A 169 16.36 -1.63 2.87
C LEU A 169 17.51 -0.63 2.89
N ASP A 170 17.68 0.11 3.99
CA ASP A 170 18.79 1.06 4.14
C ASP A 170 20.14 0.39 3.97
N ARG A 171 20.35 -0.77 4.59
CA ARG A 171 21.59 -1.53 4.46
C ARG A 171 21.83 -2.03 3.04
N ILE A 172 20.80 -2.47 2.34
CA ILE A 172 20.88 -2.86 0.93
C ILE A 172 21.37 -1.67 0.08
N PHE A 173 20.92 -0.46 0.42
CA PHE A 173 21.34 0.77 -0.26
C PHE A 173 22.82 1.09 -0.07
N TYR A 174 23.27 1.11 1.19
CA TYR A 174 24.62 1.60 1.52
C TYR A 174 25.75 0.61 1.21
N GLU A 175 25.51 -0.70 1.27
CA GLU A 175 26.53 -1.69 0.92
C GLU A 175 26.74 -1.88 -0.59
N GLY A 176 25.92 -1.22 -1.43
CA GLY A 176 26.06 -1.22 -2.90
C GLY A 176 27.08 -0.23 -3.45
N GLU A 177 27.67 0.61 -2.62
CA GLU A 177 28.58 1.70 -3.01
C GLU A 177 30.07 1.41 -2.72
N LYS A 178 30.42 0.16 -2.40
CA LYS A 178 31.83 -0.25 -2.19
C LYS A 178 32.37 -1.07 -3.33
#